data_4a98405d121f1d9c6f97f836a862129f
#
_entry.id   4a98405d121f1d9c6f97f836a862129f
#
_cell.length_a   1.000
_cell.length_b   1.000
_cell.length_c   1.000
_cell.angle_alpha   90.00
_cell.angle_beta   90.00
_cell.angle_gamma   90.00
#
_symmetry.space_group_name_H-M   'P 1'
#
loop_
_entity.id
_entity.type
_entity.pdbx_description
1 polymer ?
#
loop_
_entity_poly.entity_id
_entity_poly.type
_entity_poly.pdbx_seq_one_letter_code
_entity_poly.pdbx_strand_id
1 'polypeptide(L)'
;MIQRRTLLSATAVAPLAALTGCASQNLAGYASEKPVLDLTQYFNGTVDAHGIFQGRSGQIARRFTVVMECSWKGNEGVLDEAFTYSDGTTQRRIWRLTKHADGHYTGTADDVVGTARGQTQGNAFRWGYTLALPVDGKVYHVDFDDWMYL
;
A
#
# COMPACT_ATOMS: atom_id res chain seq x y z
N MET A 1 53.26 -18.70 -56.95
CA MET A 1 51.92 -18.06 -56.74
C MET A 1 51.35 -18.59 -55.43
N ILE A 2 51.37 -17.78 -54.35
CA ILE A 2 50.88 -18.17 -53.07
C ILE A 2 49.56 -17.39 -52.83
N GLN A 3 48.44 -18.09 -52.76
CA GLN A 3 47.13 -17.53 -52.47
C GLN A 3 46.98 -17.37 -50.95
N ARG A 4 46.86 -16.15 -50.47
CA ARG A 4 46.49 -15.82 -49.09
C ARG A 4 44.97 -15.94 -48.92
N ARG A 5 44.51 -16.90 -48.12
CA ARG A 5 43.12 -17.00 -47.66
C ARG A 5 42.94 -16.10 -46.47
N THR A 6 42.13 -15.06 -46.61
CA THR A 6 41.71 -14.16 -45.54
C THR A 6 40.52 -14.81 -44.81
N LEU A 7 40.70 -15.18 -43.54
CA LEU A 7 39.62 -15.63 -42.68
C LEU A 7 38.92 -14.40 -42.06
N LEU A 8 37.67 -14.16 -42.45
CA LEU A 8 36.80 -13.17 -41.82
C LEU A 8 36.17 -13.81 -40.56
N SER A 9 36.62 -13.38 -39.37
CA SER A 9 35.98 -13.75 -38.12
C SER A 9 34.78 -12.82 -37.90
N ALA A 10 33.56 -13.36 -38.02
CA ALA A 10 32.32 -12.66 -37.67
C ALA A 10 32.11 -12.75 -36.16
N THR A 11 32.30 -11.64 -35.46
CA THR A 11 31.98 -11.50 -34.03
C THR A 11 30.47 -11.28 -33.90
N ALA A 12 29.74 -12.28 -33.44
CA ALA A 12 28.33 -12.17 -33.12
C ALA A 12 28.17 -11.42 -31.78
N VAL A 13 27.71 -10.16 -31.82
CA VAL A 13 27.28 -9.39 -30.65
C VAL A 13 25.86 -9.83 -30.32
N ALA A 14 25.70 -10.62 -29.26
CA ALA A 14 24.40 -10.96 -28.71
C ALA A 14 23.84 -9.74 -27.97
N PRO A 15 22.60 -9.28 -28.24
CA PRO A 15 21.98 -8.23 -27.45
C PRO A 15 21.61 -8.77 -26.08
N LEU A 16 22.21 -8.22 -25.00
CA LEU A 16 21.75 -8.41 -23.64
C LEU A 16 20.38 -7.72 -23.51
N ALA A 17 19.30 -8.47 -23.60
CA ALA A 17 17.97 -8.00 -23.24
C ALA A 17 17.95 -7.76 -21.75
N ALA A 18 18.07 -6.50 -21.32
CA ALA A 18 17.82 -6.09 -19.95
C ALA A 18 16.35 -6.32 -19.61
N LEU A 19 16.03 -7.40 -18.92
CA LEU A 19 14.72 -7.62 -18.30
C LEU A 19 14.57 -6.60 -17.17
N THR A 20 14.03 -5.42 -17.48
CA THR A 20 13.53 -4.49 -16.49
C THR A 20 12.24 -5.09 -15.91
N GLY A 21 12.39 -6.00 -14.96
CA GLY A 21 11.29 -6.46 -14.13
C GLY A 21 10.80 -5.29 -13.30
N CYS A 22 9.52 -4.92 -13.42
CA CYS A 22 8.87 -4.08 -12.43
C CYS A 22 8.95 -4.81 -11.10
N ALA A 23 9.87 -4.40 -10.22
CA ALA A 23 9.95 -4.92 -8.87
C ALA A 23 8.67 -4.45 -8.14
N SER A 24 7.71 -5.35 -7.95
CA SER A 24 6.58 -5.10 -7.05
C SER A 24 7.12 -4.97 -5.64
N GLN A 25 6.64 -3.96 -4.92
CA GLN A 25 7.01 -3.73 -3.52
C GLN A 25 6.65 -4.98 -2.69
N ASN A 26 7.63 -5.47 -1.91
CA ASN A 26 7.47 -6.69 -1.11
C ASN A 26 7.63 -6.37 0.37
N LEU A 27 6.62 -6.71 1.17
CA LEU A 27 6.60 -6.48 2.62
C LEU A 27 7.78 -7.16 3.33
N ALA A 28 8.22 -8.34 2.89
CA ALA A 28 9.36 -9.05 3.46
C ALA A 28 10.68 -8.26 3.41
N GLY A 29 10.82 -7.32 2.47
CA GLY A 29 12.00 -6.45 2.37
C GLY A 29 12.18 -5.52 3.57
N TYR A 30 11.15 -5.31 4.38
CA TYR A 30 11.16 -4.44 5.55
C TYR A 30 11.44 -5.15 6.87
N ALA A 31 11.70 -6.47 6.85
CA ALA A 31 11.85 -7.29 8.08
C ALA A 31 12.90 -6.79 9.07
N SER A 32 13.98 -6.17 8.58
CA SER A 32 15.08 -5.62 9.41
C SER A 32 14.89 -4.15 9.76
N GLU A 33 13.91 -3.45 9.16
CA GLU A 33 13.71 -2.02 9.35
C GLU A 33 13.17 -1.69 10.75
N LYS A 34 13.61 -0.54 11.26
CA LYS A 34 13.28 -0.06 12.60
C LYS A 34 12.78 1.39 12.56
N PRO A 35 11.97 1.79 13.55
CA PRO A 35 11.40 1.00 14.65
C PRO A 35 10.37 -0.01 14.13
N VAL A 36 10.12 -1.09 14.89
CA VAL A 36 9.06 -2.06 14.52
C VAL A 36 7.69 -1.42 14.71
N LEU A 37 6.86 -1.46 13.67
CA LEU A 37 5.51 -0.93 13.70
C LEU A 37 4.56 -1.92 14.40
N ASP A 38 3.96 -1.51 15.51
CA ASP A 38 2.83 -2.17 16.15
C ASP A 38 1.63 -1.23 16.11
N LEU A 39 0.57 -1.61 15.38
CA LEU A 39 -0.61 -0.76 15.21
C LEU A 39 -1.29 -0.44 16.55
N THR A 40 -1.26 -1.37 17.52
CA THR A 40 -1.90 -1.16 18.83
C THR A 40 -1.19 -0.09 19.67
N GLN A 41 0.09 0.15 19.40
CA GLN A 41 0.88 1.19 20.05
C GLN A 41 0.81 2.50 19.26
N TYR A 42 0.96 2.42 17.94
CA TYR A 42 1.01 3.60 17.08
C TYR A 42 -0.35 4.28 16.96
N PHE A 43 -1.40 3.52 16.63
CA PHE A 43 -2.76 4.04 16.51
C PHE A 43 -3.47 4.03 17.88
N ASN A 44 -3.03 4.88 18.79
CA ASN A 44 -3.62 5.04 20.12
C ASN A 44 -3.65 6.53 20.50
N GLY A 45 -4.85 7.06 20.80
CA GLY A 45 -5.09 8.49 20.94
C GLY A 45 -5.28 9.18 19.58
N THR A 46 -5.00 10.47 19.51
CA THR A 46 -5.15 11.27 18.28
C THR A 46 -3.90 11.12 17.40
N VAL A 47 -4.10 10.78 16.14
CA VAL A 47 -3.02 10.61 15.15
C VAL A 47 -3.34 11.43 13.90
N ASP A 48 -2.36 12.24 13.45
CA ASP A 48 -2.44 12.96 12.18
C ASP A 48 -1.72 12.19 11.07
N ALA A 49 -2.35 12.09 9.90
CA ALA A 49 -1.74 11.47 8.73
C ALA A 49 -1.90 12.32 7.47
N HIS A 50 -0.96 12.15 6.55
CA HIS A 50 -0.97 12.76 5.23
C HIS A 50 -0.79 11.68 4.18
N GLY A 51 -1.56 11.73 3.10
CA GLY A 51 -1.48 10.70 2.09
C GLY A 51 -1.84 11.17 0.69
N ILE A 52 -1.66 10.27 -0.24
CA ILE A 52 -2.02 10.44 -1.64
C ILE A 52 -2.79 9.20 -2.13
N PHE A 53 -3.74 9.42 -3.03
CA PHE A 53 -4.24 8.38 -3.91
C PHE A 53 -3.44 8.42 -5.21
N GLN A 54 -2.88 7.30 -5.57
CA GLN A 54 -2.11 7.12 -6.79
C GLN A 54 -2.81 6.11 -7.71
N GLY A 55 -3.05 6.49 -8.94
CA GLY A 55 -3.62 5.60 -9.94
C GLY A 55 -2.60 4.56 -10.43
N ARG A 56 -3.07 3.55 -11.15
CA ARG A 56 -2.23 2.48 -11.74
C ARG A 56 -1.15 3.00 -12.70
N SER A 57 -1.35 4.20 -13.26
CA SER A 57 -0.37 4.89 -14.11
C SER A 57 0.78 5.55 -13.32
N GLY A 58 0.73 5.51 -11.98
CA GLY A 58 1.68 6.22 -11.11
C GLY A 58 1.35 7.70 -10.90
N GLN A 59 0.28 8.23 -11.51
CA GLN A 59 -0.13 9.62 -11.33
C GLN A 59 -0.87 9.80 -10.00
N ILE A 60 -0.60 10.92 -9.32
CA ILE A 60 -1.33 11.30 -8.11
C ILE A 60 -2.72 11.79 -8.53
N ALA A 61 -3.75 11.04 -8.12
CA ALA A 61 -5.14 11.37 -8.37
C ALA A 61 -5.67 12.40 -7.34
N ARG A 62 -5.28 12.28 -6.06
CA ARG A 62 -5.79 13.11 -4.98
C ARG A 62 -4.83 13.11 -3.79
N ARG A 63 -4.77 14.20 -3.04
CA ARG A 63 -4.06 14.29 -1.75
C ARG A 63 -5.07 14.41 -0.62
N PHE A 64 -4.69 13.99 0.57
CA PHE A 64 -5.53 14.13 1.76
C PHE A 64 -4.70 14.29 3.03
N THR A 65 -5.35 14.87 4.03
CA THR A 65 -4.96 14.81 5.42
C THR A 65 -6.03 14.07 6.20
N VAL A 66 -5.65 13.40 7.27
CA VAL A 66 -6.57 12.68 8.15
C VAL A 66 -6.23 12.98 9.60
N VAL A 67 -7.24 13.31 10.38
CA VAL A 67 -7.17 13.27 11.84
C VAL A 67 -7.89 12.01 12.29
N MET A 68 -7.21 11.16 13.05
CA MET A 68 -7.75 9.89 13.52
C MET A 68 -7.85 9.86 15.03
N GLU A 69 -9.03 9.51 15.57
CA GLU A 69 -9.20 9.16 16.98
C GLU A 69 -9.13 7.63 17.10
N CYS A 70 -8.06 7.15 17.72
CA CYS A 70 -7.71 5.74 17.74
C CYS A 70 -7.80 5.18 19.16
N SER A 71 -8.34 3.96 19.29
CA SER A 71 -8.41 3.26 20.57
C SER A 71 -8.34 1.75 20.41
N TRP A 72 -7.79 1.05 21.38
CA TRP A 72 -7.69 -0.40 21.43
C TRP A 72 -8.17 -0.95 22.76
N LYS A 73 -8.87 -2.11 22.69
CA LYS A 73 -9.24 -2.91 23.85
C LYS A 73 -8.81 -4.36 23.60
N GLY A 74 -7.69 -4.76 24.18
CA GLY A 74 -7.05 -6.04 23.83
C GLY A 74 -6.64 -6.06 22.36
N ASN A 75 -7.21 -6.99 21.60
CA ASN A 75 -6.94 -7.16 20.18
C ASN A 75 -7.91 -6.41 19.26
N GLU A 76 -8.91 -5.73 19.81
CA GLU A 76 -9.92 -4.99 19.06
C GLU A 76 -9.58 -3.51 19.03
N GLY A 77 -9.50 -2.92 17.82
CA GLY A 77 -9.17 -1.52 17.58
C GLY A 77 -10.29 -0.78 16.87
N VAL A 78 -10.40 0.50 17.16
CA VAL A 78 -11.26 1.45 16.42
C VAL A 78 -10.42 2.63 15.99
N LEU A 79 -10.45 2.96 14.70
CA LEU A 79 -9.85 4.15 14.14
C LEU A 79 -10.98 4.98 13.50
N ASP A 80 -11.26 6.13 14.08
CA ASP A 80 -12.27 7.07 13.60
C ASP A 80 -11.57 8.17 12.81
N GLU A 81 -11.66 8.11 11.50
CA GLU A 81 -10.89 8.90 10.55
C GLU A 81 -11.70 10.07 9.99
N ALA A 82 -11.22 11.29 10.19
CA ALA A 82 -11.75 12.51 9.57
C ALA A 82 -10.82 12.96 8.43
N PHE A 83 -11.22 12.69 7.20
CA PHE A 83 -10.48 13.08 5.99
C PHE A 83 -10.77 14.50 5.56
N THR A 84 -9.75 15.21 5.12
CA THR A 84 -9.85 16.45 4.34
C THR A 84 -9.05 16.28 3.05
N TYR A 85 -9.70 16.42 1.93
CA TYR A 85 -9.09 16.22 0.62
C TYR A 85 -8.59 17.52 0.00
N SER A 86 -7.68 17.44 -0.97
CA SER A 86 -7.08 18.59 -1.65
C SER A 86 -8.07 19.43 -2.47
N ASP A 87 -9.25 18.90 -2.76
CA ASP A 87 -10.37 19.61 -3.40
C ASP A 87 -11.33 20.28 -2.39
N GLY A 88 -11.01 20.23 -1.09
CA GLY A 88 -11.81 20.79 0.00
C GLY A 88 -12.96 19.91 0.47
N THR A 89 -13.21 18.77 -0.15
CA THR A 89 -14.23 17.83 0.33
C THR A 89 -13.76 17.07 1.56
N THR A 90 -14.68 16.55 2.37
CA THR A 90 -14.40 15.81 3.59
C THR A 90 -15.11 14.46 3.57
N GLN A 91 -14.58 13.52 4.34
CA GLN A 91 -15.18 12.20 4.54
C GLN A 91 -14.86 11.72 5.95
N ARG A 92 -15.72 10.89 6.53
CA ARG A 92 -15.46 10.15 7.76
C ARG A 92 -15.52 8.66 7.46
N ARG A 93 -14.56 7.91 8.02
CA ARG A 93 -14.54 6.45 7.99
C ARG A 93 -14.21 5.92 9.37
N ILE A 94 -14.89 4.86 9.79
CA ILE A 94 -14.61 4.21 11.06
C ILE A 94 -14.18 2.77 10.76
N TRP A 95 -12.90 2.49 10.98
CA TRP A 95 -12.38 1.15 10.95
C TRP A 95 -12.62 0.43 12.28
N ARG A 96 -13.04 -0.82 12.18
CA ARG A 96 -13.03 -1.78 13.29
C ARG A 96 -12.02 -2.84 12.96
N LEU A 97 -10.94 -2.91 13.73
CA LEU A 97 -9.79 -3.77 13.48
C LEU A 97 -9.72 -4.90 14.48
N THR A 98 -9.19 -6.04 14.05
CA THR A 98 -8.81 -7.16 14.93
C THR A 98 -7.36 -7.54 14.66
N LYS A 99 -6.53 -7.54 15.71
CA LYS A 99 -5.16 -8.08 15.68
C LYS A 99 -5.21 -9.57 15.97
N HIS A 100 -4.65 -10.39 15.10
CA HIS A 100 -4.56 -11.83 15.25
C HIS A 100 -3.23 -12.27 15.89
N ALA A 101 -3.22 -13.47 16.50
CA ALA A 101 -2.04 -13.99 17.20
C ALA A 101 -0.83 -14.22 16.29
N ASP A 102 -1.05 -14.41 14.99
CA ASP A 102 -0.03 -14.59 13.96
C ASP A 102 0.56 -13.26 13.41
N GLY A 103 0.15 -12.11 13.98
CA GLY A 103 0.61 -10.78 13.58
C GLY A 103 -0.14 -10.18 12.37
N HIS A 104 -1.15 -10.87 11.86
CA HIS A 104 -2.05 -10.31 10.85
C HIS A 104 -3.12 -9.43 11.50
N TYR A 105 -3.70 -8.56 10.67
CA TYR A 105 -4.82 -7.70 11.03
C TYR A 105 -5.97 -7.93 10.06
N THR A 106 -7.18 -7.88 10.57
CA THR A 106 -8.40 -7.79 9.76
C THR A 106 -9.19 -6.56 10.16
N GLY A 107 -10.05 -6.07 9.27
CA GLY A 107 -10.88 -4.92 9.59
C GLY A 107 -12.07 -4.77 8.67
N THR A 108 -13.04 -4.00 9.16
CA THR A 108 -14.24 -3.61 8.41
C THR A 108 -14.49 -2.11 8.55
N ALA A 109 -15.09 -1.51 7.53
CA ALA A 109 -15.66 -0.17 7.55
C ALA A 109 -16.92 -0.15 6.70
N ASP A 110 -17.78 0.87 6.85
CA ASP A 110 -19.11 0.89 6.22
C ASP A 110 -19.05 0.97 4.68
N ASP A 111 -17.97 1.55 4.14
CA ASP A 111 -17.72 1.68 2.70
C ASP A 111 -16.77 0.58 2.15
N VAL A 112 -16.42 -0.43 2.95
CA VAL A 112 -15.54 -1.54 2.57
C VAL A 112 -16.35 -2.80 2.30
N VAL A 113 -16.10 -3.43 1.17
CA VAL A 113 -16.73 -4.68 0.76
C VAL A 113 -16.04 -5.85 1.44
N GLY A 114 -16.76 -6.55 2.30
CA GLY A 114 -16.22 -7.70 3.03
C GLY A 114 -15.22 -7.31 4.12
N THR A 115 -14.07 -7.99 4.16
CA THR A 115 -13.07 -7.84 5.21
C THR A 115 -11.73 -7.44 4.62
N ALA A 116 -11.20 -6.31 5.05
CA ALA A 116 -9.84 -5.88 4.77
C ALA A 116 -8.83 -6.75 5.52
N ARG A 117 -7.63 -6.91 4.95
CA ARG A 117 -6.54 -7.72 5.50
C ARG A 117 -5.21 -7.02 5.40
N GLY A 118 -4.37 -7.19 6.41
CA GLY A 118 -3.02 -6.64 6.37
C GLY A 118 -2.05 -7.29 7.32
N GLN A 119 -0.81 -6.88 7.19
CA GLN A 119 0.30 -7.41 7.97
C GLN A 119 1.37 -6.35 8.17
N THR A 120 1.99 -6.35 9.34
CA THR A 120 3.20 -5.56 9.62
C THR A 120 4.46 -6.36 9.36
N GLN A 121 5.52 -5.68 8.91
CA GLN A 121 6.85 -6.24 8.80
C GLN A 121 7.89 -5.13 9.01
N GLY A 122 8.72 -5.25 10.05
CA GLY A 122 9.62 -4.17 10.44
C GLY A 122 8.85 -2.87 10.69
N ASN A 123 9.23 -1.80 10.01
CA ASN A 123 8.56 -0.49 10.11
C ASN A 123 7.41 -0.28 9.12
N ALA A 124 7.04 -1.30 8.34
CA ALA A 124 6.01 -1.19 7.31
C ALA A 124 4.73 -1.96 7.68
N PHE A 125 3.59 -1.46 7.21
CA PHE A 125 2.29 -2.11 7.22
C PHE A 125 1.67 -2.05 5.84
N ARG A 126 1.20 -3.19 5.34
CA ARG A 126 0.44 -3.28 4.10
C ARG A 126 -0.99 -3.65 4.42
N TRP A 127 -1.95 -2.91 3.84
CA TRP A 127 -3.38 -3.07 4.08
C TRP A 127 -4.13 -3.16 2.75
N GLY A 128 -4.81 -4.28 2.50
CA GLY A 128 -5.57 -4.51 1.28
C GLY A 128 -7.07 -4.59 1.54
N TYR A 129 -7.87 -3.90 0.73
CA TYR A 129 -9.33 -3.90 0.81
C TYR A 129 -9.99 -3.48 -0.51
N THR A 130 -11.28 -3.77 -0.64
CA THR A 130 -12.10 -3.32 -1.75
C THR A 130 -13.08 -2.25 -1.24
N LEU A 131 -13.08 -1.07 -1.85
CA LEU A 131 -13.95 0.04 -1.50
C LEU A 131 -15.18 0.06 -2.41
N ALA A 132 -16.38 0.24 -1.84
CA ALA A 132 -17.60 0.56 -2.57
C ALA A 132 -17.66 2.07 -2.78
N LEU A 133 -17.17 2.54 -3.93
CA LEU A 133 -17.01 3.96 -4.23
C LEU A 133 -18.21 4.48 -5.07
N PRO A 134 -19.05 5.37 -4.53
CA PRO A 134 -20.11 6.01 -5.32
C PRO A 134 -19.52 7.11 -6.22
N VAL A 135 -19.77 7.00 -7.54
CA VAL A 135 -19.38 7.98 -8.54
C VAL A 135 -20.55 8.17 -9.51
N ASP A 136 -21.06 9.38 -9.66
CA ASP A 136 -22.13 9.74 -10.60
C ASP A 136 -23.36 8.80 -10.50
N GLY A 137 -23.78 8.47 -9.28
CA GLY A 137 -24.96 7.63 -9.02
C GLY A 137 -24.75 6.13 -9.25
N LYS A 138 -23.52 5.70 -9.54
CA LYS A 138 -23.12 4.27 -9.64
C LYS A 138 -22.13 3.94 -8.54
N VAL A 139 -22.13 2.67 -8.10
CA VAL A 139 -21.15 2.17 -7.15
C VAL A 139 -20.11 1.35 -7.90
N TYR A 140 -18.86 1.72 -7.72
CA TYR A 140 -17.70 1.00 -8.25
C TYR A 140 -16.98 0.29 -7.12
N HIS A 141 -16.61 -0.97 -7.32
CA HIS A 141 -15.73 -1.70 -6.41
C HIS A 141 -14.29 -1.49 -6.86
N VAL A 142 -13.50 -0.84 -6.01
CA VAL A 142 -12.11 -0.48 -6.29
C VAL A 142 -11.20 -1.13 -5.27
N ASP A 143 -10.21 -1.90 -5.73
CA ASP A 143 -9.22 -2.53 -4.87
C ASP A 143 -8.14 -1.52 -4.49
N PHE A 144 -7.88 -1.44 -3.20
CA PHE A 144 -6.83 -0.63 -2.57
C PHE A 144 -5.74 -1.51 -1.99
N ASP A 145 -4.51 -1.05 -2.10
CA ASP A 145 -3.30 -1.63 -1.54
C ASP A 145 -2.50 -0.51 -0.87
N ASP A 146 -2.80 -0.30 0.41
CA ASP A 146 -2.23 0.80 1.18
C ASP A 146 -0.92 0.37 1.85
N TRP A 147 0.06 1.24 1.81
CA TRP A 147 1.35 1.06 2.45
C TRP A 147 1.60 2.20 3.43
N MET A 148 1.94 1.85 4.67
CA MET A 148 2.25 2.78 5.74
C MET A 148 3.63 2.47 6.31
N TYR A 149 4.37 3.51 6.68
CA TYR A 149 5.75 3.40 7.16
C TYR A 149 5.95 4.29 8.39
N LEU A 150 6.73 3.79 9.36
CA LEU A 150 7.28 4.57 10.46
C LEU A 150 8.62 5.19 10.08
#